data_c7927915e43a4dd19a859322d4f470ea
#
_entry.id   c7927915e43a4dd19a859322d4f470ea
#
_cell.length_a   1.000
_cell.length_b   1.000
_cell.length_c   1.000
_cell.angle_alpha   90.00
_cell.angle_beta   90.00
_cell.angle_gamma   90.00
#
_symmetry.space_group_name_H-M   'P 1'
#
loop_
_entity.id
_entity.type
_entity.pdbx_description
1 polymer ?
#
loop_
_entity_poly.entity_id
_entity_poly.type
_entity_poly.pdbx_seq_one_letter_code
_entity_poly.pdbx_strand_id
1 'polypeptide(L)'
;MPINARSLLRLAVPLTFAVIIAGAYTRLSDAGLGCPDWPGCYGQLIGVPDAETAAAHTPESPLDVRKARIEVGHRYIAGVLGLLLFAAAFLAARTKPIPRAPLLLAVLVIAQALLGMLTVTELLRPIIVSAHLMGGMLILATAVYALGARPLSQPPSRLLQTTAIAAAAVLAIQIFLGGWVSANYAALACPNFPHCADGWLPETMTWEGYAPGRDLHLDTAGAPLGHHALATIHWTHRAFAIAAFVTLGGLGALLWRTGARTAPAVLWTLLAAQTMLGAVNVLAGLPMWSALSHVGGAALLAATMAWILAMVFRPPDMNSDMR
;
A
#
# COMPACT_ATOMS: atom_id res chain seq x y z
N MET A 1 0.90 -24.69 22.46
CA MET A 1 1.63 -23.45 22.80
C MET A 1 0.61 -22.37 23.10
N PRO A 2 0.73 -21.59 24.18
CA PRO A 2 -0.21 -20.51 24.46
C PRO A 2 -0.11 -19.45 23.34
N ILE A 3 -1.28 -18.95 22.90
CA ILE A 3 -1.37 -17.86 21.93
C ILE A 3 -0.81 -16.61 22.59
N ASN A 4 0.20 -15.98 21.96
CA ASN A 4 0.79 -14.73 22.42
C ASN A 4 0.74 -13.66 21.32
N ALA A 5 0.99 -12.41 21.68
CA ALA A 5 0.96 -11.27 20.75
C ALA A 5 1.86 -11.49 19.52
N ARG A 6 3.03 -12.10 19.69
CA ARG A 6 3.96 -12.37 18.57
C ARG A 6 3.41 -13.39 17.58
N SER A 7 2.71 -14.42 18.08
CA SER A 7 2.05 -15.42 17.21
C SER A 7 0.96 -14.77 16.37
N LEU A 8 0.15 -13.89 16.97
CA LEU A 8 -0.88 -13.15 16.24
C LEU A 8 -0.27 -12.19 15.20
N LEU A 9 0.84 -11.51 15.51
CA LEU A 9 1.54 -10.67 14.53
C LEU A 9 2.10 -11.49 13.36
N ARG A 10 2.58 -12.71 13.59
CA ARG A 10 3.01 -13.60 12.48
C ARG A 10 1.87 -13.95 11.53
N LEU A 11 0.65 -14.12 12.05
CA LEU A 11 -0.56 -14.34 11.24
C LEU A 11 -1.04 -13.05 10.58
N ALA A 12 -0.88 -11.90 11.25
CA ALA A 12 -1.28 -10.60 10.72
C ALA A 12 -0.49 -10.20 9.47
N VAL A 13 0.80 -10.55 9.36
CA VAL A 13 1.64 -10.19 8.19
C VAL A 13 1.06 -10.74 6.88
N PRO A 14 0.86 -12.06 6.68
CA PRO A 14 0.28 -12.57 5.44
C PRO A 14 -1.17 -12.12 5.24
N LEU A 15 -1.95 -11.95 6.31
CA LEU A 15 -3.31 -11.45 6.20
C LEU A 15 -3.33 -9.97 5.75
N THR A 16 -2.44 -9.12 6.27
CA THR A 16 -2.30 -7.73 5.81
C THR A 16 -1.93 -7.67 4.33
N PHE A 17 -1.00 -8.52 3.88
CA PHE A 17 -0.66 -8.64 2.48
C PHE A 17 -1.88 -9.03 1.64
N ALA A 18 -2.66 -10.02 2.07
CA ALA A 18 -3.89 -10.43 1.39
C ALA A 18 -4.93 -9.30 1.32
N VAL A 19 -5.09 -8.52 2.41
CA VAL A 19 -5.98 -7.33 2.45
C VAL A 19 -5.53 -6.27 1.45
N ILE A 20 -4.22 -6.01 1.35
CA ILE A 20 -3.66 -5.06 0.36
C ILE A 20 -3.97 -5.51 -1.07
N ILE A 21 -3.78 -6.80 -1.39
CA ILE A 21 -4.10 -7.35 -2.72
C ILE A 21 -5.59 -7.28 -3.01
N ALA A 22 -6.45 -7.62 -2.04
CA ALA A 22 -7.90 -7.52 -2.21
C ALA A 22 -8.36 -6.06 -2.42
N GLY A 23 -7.78 -5.09 -1.69
CA GLY A 23 -8.03 -3.66 -1.89
C GLY A 23 -7.58 -3.18 -3.28
N ALA A 24 -6.41 -3.65 -3.74
CA ALA A 24 -5.94 -3.37 -5.09
C ALA A 24 -6.88 -3.98 -6.15
N TYR A 25 -7.37 -5.20 -5.92
CA TYR A 25 -8.35 -5.83 -6.80
C TYR A 25 -9.67 -5.07 -6.83
N THR A 26 -10.18 -4.61 -5.66
CA THR A 26 -11.36 -3.75 -5.57
C THR A 26 -11.18 -2.48 -6.41
N ARG A 27 -10.02 -1.83 -6.29
CA ARG A 27 -9.70 -0.61 -7.06
C ARG A 27 -9.60 -0.88 -8.56
N LEU A 28 -8.88 -1.92 -8.98
CA LEU A 28 -8.67 -2.26 -10.40
C LEU A 28 -9.92 -2.83 -11.06
N SER A 29 -10.86 -3.39 -10.29
CA SER A 29 -12.17 -3.85 -10.76
C SER A 29 -13.21 -2.74 -10.80
N ASP A 30 -12.82 -1.50 -10.50
CA ASP A 30 -13.72 -0.34 -10.38
C ASP A 30 -14.88 -0.61 -9.43
N ALA A 31 -14.60 -1.31 -8.34
CA ALA A 31 -15.58 -1.79 -7.35
C ALA A 31 -15.55 -1.00 -6.03
N GLY A 32 -14.78 0.10 -5.96
CA GLY A 32 -14.62 0.87 -4.71
C GLY A 32 -15.84 1.69 -4.28
N LEU A 33 -16.88 1.77 -5.13
CA LEU A 33 -18.20 2.33 -4.84
C LEU A 33 -19.29 1.31 -5.19
N GLY A 34 -19.03 0.02 -5.05
CA GLY A 34 -20.01 -1.04 -5.22
C GLY A 34 -21.08 -1.05 -4.12
N CYS A 35 -20.76 -0.44 -2.97
CA CYS A 35 -21.67 -0.17 -1.85
C CYS A 35 -21.71 1.34 -1.61
N PRO A 36 -22.89 1.98 -1.63
CA PRO A 36 -23.01 3.44 -1.47
C PRO A 36 -22.83 3.92 -0.03
N ASP A 37 -22.85 3.00 0.94
CA ASP A 37 -22.83 3.27 2.37
C ASP A 37 -21.72 2.51 3.10
N TRP A 38 -21.49 2.89 4.37
CA TRP A 38 -20.54 2.26 5.27
C TRP A 38 -21.10 2.30 6.72
N PRO A 39 -20.93 1.25 7.55
CA PRO A 39 -20.13 0.03 7.36
C PRO A 39 -20.83 -1.05 6.53
N GLY A 40 -22.11 -0.93 6.31
CA GLY A 40 -22.92 -1.86 5.55
C GLY A 40 -22.80 -1.73 4.03
N CYS A 41 -23.74 -2.34 3.32
CA CYS A 41 -23.89 -2.27 1.87
C CYS A 41 -25.37 -2.21 1.56
N TYR A 42 -25.85 -1.09 1.02
CA TYR A 42 -27.28 -0.82 0.81
C TYR A 42 -28.11 -1.05 2.08
N GLY A 43 -27.66 -0.52 3.22
CA GLY A 43 -28.30 -0.63 4.53
C GLY A 43 -28.12 -1.99 5.24
N GLN A 44 -27.59 -3.02 4.59
CA GLN A 44 -27.34 -4.32 5.21
C GLN A 44 -25.93 -4.41 5.78
N LEU A 45 -25.79 -4.86 7.04
CA LEU A 45 -24.48 -5.06 7.68
C LEU A 45 -23.78 -6.33 7.19
N ILE A 46 -24.52 -7.33 6.72
CA ILE A 46 -23.98 -8.62 6.30
C ILE A 46 -24.48 -8.96 4.91
N GLY A 47 -23.53 -9.26 4.02
CA GLY A 47 -23.85 -9.67 2.64
C GLY A 47 -24.09 -8.49 1.71
N VAL A 48 -24.65 -8.83 0.55
CA VAL A 48 -25.13 -7.90 -0.48
C VAL A 48 -26.62 -8.18 -0.65
N PRO A 49 -27.48 -7.17 -0.59
CA PRO A 49 -28.92 -7.37 -0.72
C PRO A 49 -29.33 -7.81 -2.14
N ASP A 50 -30.59 -8.17 -2.31
CA ASP A 50 -31.20 -8.29 -3.62
C ASP A 50 -31.46 -6.91 -4.24
N ALA A 51 -31.82 -6.89 -5.53
CA ALA A 51 -32.00 -5.66 -6.30
C ALA A 51 -33.17 -4.80 -5.79
N GLU A 52 -34.22 -5.42 -5.24
CA GLU A 52 -35.39 -4.73 -4.73
C GLU A 52 -35.07 -3.97 -3.45
N THR A 53 -34.40 -4.65 -2.50
CA THR A 53 -33.92 -4.06 -1.25
C THR A 53 -32.91 -2.93 -1.51
N ALA A 54 -31.99 -3.13 -2.45
CA ALA A 54 -31.01 -2.10 -2.82
C ALA A 54 -31.69 -0.86 -3.42
N ALA A 55 -32.64 -1.04 -4.34
CA ALA A 55 -33.40 0.05 -4.97
C ALA A 55 -34.26 0.82 -3.95
N ALA A 56 -34.82 0.12 -2.96
CA ALA A 56 -35.57 0.75 -1.89
C ALA A 56 -34.70 1.61 -0.97
N HIS A 57 -33.42 1.19 -0.75
CA HIS A 57 -32.47 1.90 0.13
C HIS A 57 -31.80 3.10 -0.57
N THR A 58 -31.35 2.92 -1.81
CA THR A 58 -30.61 3.95 -2.57
C THR A 58 -31.03 3.93 -4.04
N PRO A 59 -32.17 4.52 -4.40
CA PRO A 59 -32.70 4.48 -5.76
C PRO A 59 -31.77 5.08 -6.83
N GLU A 60 -30.94 6.07 -6.45
CA GLU A 60 -29.99 6.77 -7.32
C GLU A 60 -28.72 5.96 -7.61
N SER A 61 -28.48 4.86 -6.88
CA SER A 61 -27.29 4.01 -7.05
C SER A 61 -27.71 2.58 -7.36
N PRO A 62 -27.85 2.19 -8.64
CA PRO A 62 -28.27 0.85 -9.03
C PRO A 62 -27.23 -0.20 -8.59
N LEU A 63 -27.71 -1.33 -8.06
CA LEU A 63 -26.87 -2.40 -7.55
C LEU A 63 -26.13 -3.13 -8.68
N ASP A 64 -24.79 -3.05 -8.66
CA ASP A 64 -23.91 -4.00 -9.34
C ASP A 64 -23.46 -5.08 -8.33
N VAL A 65 -24.11 -6.25 -8.39
CA VAL A 65 -23.86 -7.38 -7.46
C VAL A 65 -22.39 -7.80 -7.46
N ARG A 66 -21.71 -7.77 -8.62
CA ARG A 66 -20.31 -8.15 -8.72
C ARG A 66 -19.43 -7.16 -7.99
N LYS A 67 -19.60 -5.86 -8.25
CA LYS A 67 -18.82 -4.79 -7.58
C LYS A 67 -19.09 -4.79 -6.07
N ALA A 68 -20.35 -4.88 -5.67
CA ALA A 68 -20.73 -4.94 -4.25
C ALA A 68 -20.11 -6.13 -3.52
N ARG A 69 -20.11 -7.34 -4.12
CA ARG A 69 -19.46 -8.54 -3.51
C ARG A 69 -17.95 -8.38 -3.37
N ILE A 70 -17.28 -7.77 -4.35
CA ILE A 70 -15.84 -7.53 -4.28
C ILE A 70 -15.54 -6.58 -3.11
N GLU A 71 -16.26 -5.48 -2.99
CA GLU A 71 -16.06 -4.50 -1.93
C GLU A 71 -16.39 -5.06 -0.54
N VAL A 72 -17.54 -5.73 -0.37
CA VAL A 72 -17.91 -6.39 0.89
C VAL A 72 -16.88 -7.45 1.29
N GLY A 73 -16.41 -8.25 0.34
CA GLY A 73 -15.34 -9.23 0.58
C GLY A 73 -14.06 -8.58 1.13
N HIS A 74 -13.63 -7.45 0.53
CA HIS A 74 -12.49 -6.68 1.04
C HIS A 74 -12.74 -6.16 2.46
N ARG A 75 -13.92 -5.60 2.75
CA ARG A 75 -14.28 -5.11 4.10
C ARG A 75 -14.24 -6.24 5.14
N TYR A 76 -14.70 -7.46 4.80
CA TYR A 76 -14.70 -8.59 5.74
C TYR A 76 -13.29 -9.06 6.09
N ILE A 77 -12.41 -9.26 5.10
CA ILE A 77 -11.04 -9.68 5.41
C ILE A 77 -10.26 -8.57 6.15
N ALA A 78 -10.54 -7.29 5.87
CA ALA A 78 -10.00 -6.17 6.63
C ALA A 78 -10.52 -6.16 8.08
N GLY A 79 -11.80 -6.48 8.29
CA GLY A 79 -12.40 -6.63 9.62
C GLY A 79 -11.72 -7.77 10.42
N VAL A 80 -11.49 -8.92 9.80
CA VAL A 80 -10.76 -10.04 10.43
C VAL A 80 -9.33 -9.62 10.81
N LEU A 81 -8.63 -8.88 9.94
CA LEU A 81 -7.31 -8.32 10.26
C LEU A 81 -7.40 -7.37 11.46
N GLY A 82 -8.40 -6.48 11.49
CA GLY A 82 -8.63 -5.56 12.61
C GLY A 82 -8.79 -6.29 13.93
N LEU A 83 -9.66 -7.30 13.98
CA LEU A 83 -9.86 -8.13 15.18
C LEU A 83 -8.57 -8.84 15.62
N LEU A 84 -7.79 -9.35 14.67
CA LEU A 84 -6.50 -9.98 14.94
C LEU A 84 -5.49 -9.02 15.57
N LEU A 85 -5.41 -7.79 15.05
CA LEU A 85 -4.50 -6.76 15.58
C LEU A 85 -4.96 -6.25 16.95
N PHE A 86 -6.27 -6.09 17.19
CA PHE A 86 -6.80 -5.78 18.52
C PHE A 86 -6.53 -6.89 19.54
N ALA A 87 -6.69 -8.15 19.16
CA ALA A 87 -6.33 -9.28 20.02
C ALA A 87 -4.83 -9.28 20.36
N ALA A 88 -3.96 -8.98 19.38
CA ALA A 88 -2.53 -8.86 19.62
C ALA A 88 -2.20 -7.71 20.57
N ALA A 89 -2.85 -6.54 20.42
CA ALA A 89 -2.69 -5.40 21.31
C ALA A 89 -3.18 -5.70 22.75
N PHE A 90 -4.32 -6.35 22.88
CA PHE A 90 -4.87 -6.77 24.17
C PHE A 90 -3.94 -7.74 24.91
N LEU A 91 -3.41 -8.75 24.23
CA LEU A 91 -2.44 -9.68 24.82
C LEU A 91 -1.14 -8.96 25.22
N ALA A 92 -0.65 -8.05 24.36
CA ALA A 92 0.54 -7.24 24.63
C ALA A 92 0.36 -6.33 25.87
N ALA A 93 -0.82 -5.75 26.06
CA ALA A 93 -1.11 -4.88 27.21
C ALA A 93 -1.05 -5.62 28.55
N ARG A 94 -1.18 -6.97 28.54
CA ARG A 94 -1.05 -7.81 29.74
C ARG A 94 0.37 -8.20 30.10
N THR A 95 1.36 -7.87 29.25
CA THR A 95 2.78 -8.15 29.51
C THR A 95 3.49 -6.96 30.11
N LYS A 96 4.60 -7.21 30.82
CA LYS A 96 5.48 -6.14 31.34
C LYS A 96 6.93 -6.45 30.99
N PRO A 97 7.67 -5.50 30.36
CA PRO A 97 7.19 -4.19 29.85
C PRO A 97 6.18 -4.36 28.70
N ILE A 98 5.30 -3.36 28.50
CA ILE A 98 4.27 -3.40 27.48
C ILE A 98 4.92 -3.14 26.10
N PRO A 99 4.84 -4.09 25.13
CA PRO A 99 5.37 -3.88 23.79
C PRO A 99 4.56 -2.81 23.04
N ARG A 100 5.23 -1.77 22.55
CA ARG A 100 4.58 -0.61 21.91
C ARG A 100 4.01 -0.94 20.52
N ALA A 101 4.63 -1.85 19.78
CA ALA A 101 4.26 -2.11 18.39
C ALA A 101 2.83 -2.66 18.21
N PRO A 102 2.32 -3.64 19.00
CA PRO A 102 0.94 -4.08 18.88
C PRO A 102 -0.08 -2.97 19.19
N LEU A 103 0.23 -2.08 20.14
CA LEU A 103 -0.63 -0.93 20.46
C LEU A 103 -0.66 0.07 19.30
N LEU A 104 0.49 0.36 18.70
CA LEU A 104 0.57 1.21 17.50
C LEU A 104 -0.23 0.60 16.35
N LEU A 105 -0.14 -0.71 16.12
CA LEU A 105 -0.90 -1.39 15.08
C LEU A 105 -2.42 -1.31 15.31
N ALA A 106 -2.89 -1.38 16.56
CA ALA A 106 -4.30 -1.16 16.88
C ALA A 106 -4.76 0.26 16.54
N VAL A 107 -3.94 1.27 16.82
CA VAL A 107 -4.23 2.67 16.44
C VAL A 107 -4.24 2.82 14.91
N LEU A 108 -3.24 2.24 14.22
CA LEU A 108 -3.16 2.31 12.77
C LEU A 108 -4.35 1.64 12.08
N VAL A 109 -4.86 0.52 12.62
CA VAL A 109 -6.02 -0.15 12.01
C VAL A 109 -7.32 0.63 12.21
N ILE A 110 -7.46 1.38 13.32
CA ILE A 110 -8.58 2.32 13.50
C ILE A 110 -8.51 3.43 12.45
N ALA A 111 -7.34 4.08 12.32
CA ALA A 111 -7.14 5.11 11.30
C ALA A 111 -7.38 4.57 9.88
N GLN A 112 -6.98 3.33 9.62
CA GLN A 112 -7.20 2.67 8.34
C GLN A 112 -8.68 2.39 8.06
N ALA A 113 -9.46 2.01 9.07
CA ALA A 113 -10.90 1.83 8.94
C ALA A 113 -11.61 3.16 8.66
N LEU A 114 -11.19 4.24 9.31
CA LEU A 114 -11.70 5.60 9.04
C LEU A 114 -11.35 6.06 7.60
N LEU A 115 -10.10 5.84 7.15
CA LEU A 115 -9.74 6.12 5.76
C LEU A 115 -10.56 5.27 4.78
N GLY A 116 -10.81 3.99 5.09
CA GLY A 116 -11.67 3.12 4.29
C GLY A 116 -13.12 3.62 4.22
N MET A 117 -13.68 4.12 5.30
CA MET A 117 -14.97 4.81 5.30
C MET A 117 -14.94 6.04 4.38
N LEU A 118 -13.92 6.88 4.53
CA LEU A 118 -13.77 8.10 3.73
C LEU A 118 -13.58 7.81 2.24
N THR A 119 -13.02 6.65 1.83
CA THR A 119 -12.97 6.31 0.40
C THR A 119 -14.35 6.20 -0.22
N VAL A 120 -15.36 5.77 0.53
CA VAL A 120 -16.75 5.66 0.08
C VAL A 120 -17.46 7.01 0.20
N THR A 121 -17.45 7.63 1.38
CA THR A 121 -18.19 8.86 1.67
C THR A 121 -17.68 10.09 0.91
N GLU A 122 -16.39 10.11 0.55
CA GLU A 122 -15.75 11.15 -0.24
C GLU A 122 -15.50 10.72 -1.71
N LEU A 123 -16.29 9.76 -2.20
CA LEU A 123 -16.38 9.36 -3.60
C LEU A 123 -15.00 9.13 -4.25
N LEU A 124 -14.13 8.36 -3.57
CA LEU A 124 -12.80 7.98 -4.04
C LEU A 124 -11.86 9.17 -4.32
N ARG A 125 -11.94 10.27 -3.56
CA ARG A 125 -10.96 11.37 -3.69
C ARG A 125 -9.54 10.82 -3.72
N PRO A 126 -8.71 11.22 -4.70
CA PRO A 126 -7.39 10.62 -4.91
C PRO A 126 -6.46 10.66 -3.68
N ILE A 127 -6.51 11.74 -2.89
CA ILE A 127 -5.68 11.86 -1.68
C ILE A 127 -6.10 10.84 -0.62
N ILE A 128 -7.41 10.56 -0.46
CA ILE A 128 -7.94 9.63 0.52
C ILE A 128 -7.59 8.19 0.12
N VAL A 129 -7.80 7.84 -1.16
CA VAL A 129 -7.44 6.52 -1.70
C VAL A 129 -5.93 6.25 -1.55
N SER A 130 -5.10 7.25 -1.87
CA SER A 130 -3.64 7.14 -1.73
C SER A 130 -3.21 7.03 -0.26
N ALA A 131 -3.83 7.80 0.65
CA ALA A 131 -3.58 7.71 2.09
C ALA A 131 -4.00 6.34 2.64
N HIS A 132 -5.14 5.78 2.18
CA HIS A 132 -5.60 4.46 2.57
C HIS A 132 -4.62 3.37 2.12
N LEU A 133 -4.10 3.42 0.89
CA LEU A 133 -3.03 2.52 0.44
C LEU A 133 -1.79 2.63 1.33
N MET A 134 -1.33 3.86 1.60
CA MET A 134 -0.14 4.09 2.45
C MET A 134 -0.34 3.58 3.87
N GLY A 135 -1.53 3.72 4.44
CA GLY A 135 -1.88 3.16 5.74
C GLY A 135 -1.79 1.64 5.79
N GLY A 136 -2.28 0.95 4.76
CA GLY A 136 -2.13 -0.51 4.62
C GLY A 136 -0.66 -0.93 4.54
N MET A 137 0.15 -0.23 3.73
CA MET A 137 1.60 -0.47 3.64
C MET A 137 2.32 -0.22 4.97
N LEU A 138 1.92 0.81 5.72
CA LEU A 138 2.48 1.13 7.03
C LEU A 138 2.13 0.07 8.07
N ILE A 139 0.90 -0.47 8.07
CA ILE A 139 0.52 -1.60 8.95
C ILE A 139 1.40 -2.81 8.66
N LEU A 140 1.58 -3.18 7.39
CA LEU A 140 2.44 -4.29 6.99
C LEU A 140 3.88 -4.08 7.44
N ALA A 141 4.47 -2.91 7.13
CA ALA A 141 5.82 -2.55 7.51
C ALA A 141 6.03 -2.56 9.03
N THR A 142 5.08 -2.01 9.80
CA THR A 142 5.11 -1.98 11.27
C THR A 142 5.04 -3.38 11.85
N ALA A 143 4.18 -4.25 11.32
CA ALA A 143 4.06 -5.64 11.77
C ALA A 143 5.36 -6.43 11.52
N VAL A 144 5.95 -6.28 10.32
CA VAL A 144 7.24 -6.93 9.99
C VAL A 144 8.37 -6.39 10.85
N TYR A 145 8.48 -5.07 11.01
CA TYR A 145 9.46 -4.45 11.91
C TYR A 145 9.33 -4.94 13.35
N ALA A 146 8.09 -5.07 13.85
CA ALA A 146 7.78 -5.54 15.19
C ALA A 146 8.25 -6.99 15.42
N LEU A 147 8.12 -7.87 14.43
CA LEU A 147 8.61 -9.24 14.51
C LEU A 147 10.14 -9.30 14.62
N GLY A 148 10.84 -8.27 14.18
CA GLY A 148 12.27 -8.12 14.24
C GLY A 148 13.02 -8.91 13.17
N ALA A 149 14.34 -8.75 13.19
CA ALA A 149 15.26 -9.43 12.29
C ALA A 149 16.48 -9.89 13.09
N ARG A 150 17.28 -10.81 12.52
CA ARG A 150 18.61 -11.11 13.07
C ARG A 150 19.48 -9.87 12.84
N PRO A 151 20.10 -9.31 13.91
CA PRO A 151 20.99 -8.16 13.78
C PRO A 151 22.16 -8.46 12.83
N LEU A 152 22.76 -7.40 12.31
CA LEU A 152 24.04 -7.51 11.59
C LEU A 152 25.14 -8.01 12.52
N SER A 153 26.11 -8.76 11.99
CA SER A 153 27.24 -9.30 12.76
C SER A 153 28.16 -8.20 13.31
N GLN A 154 28.15 -7.03 12.71
CA GLN A 154 28.89 -5.85 13.14
C GLN A 154 27.97 -4.64 13.25
N PRO A 155 28.30 -3.67 14.12
CA PRO A 155 27.54 -2.42 14.20
C PRO A 155 27.45 -1.73 12.83
N PRO A 156 26.25 -1.28 12.40
CA PRO A 156 26.08 -0.62 11.11
C PRO A 156 26.81 0.73 11.09
N SER A 157 27.49 1.01 9.97
CA SER A 157 28.11 2.31 9.75
C SER A 157 27.06 3.41 9.65
N ARG A 158 27.44 4.67 9.91
CA ARG A 158 26.55 5.83 9.71
C ARG A 158 26.04 5.91 8.27
N LEU A 159 26.89 5.63 7.29
CA LEU A 159 26.48 5.59 5.88
C LEU A 159 25.38 4.57 5.64
N LEU A 160 25.49 3.36 6.17
CA LEU A 160 24.45 2.33 6.03
C LEU A 160 23.15 2.78 6.71
N GLN A 161 23.20 3.37 7.90
CA GLN A 161 22.03 3.87 8.61
C GLN A 161 21.32 4.99 7.83
N THR A 162 22.07 6.00 7.38
CA THR A 162 21.50 7.13 6.61
C THR A 162 20.92 6.68 5.27
N THR A 163 21.61 5.77 4.57
CA THR A 163 21.12 5.20 3.31
C THR A 163 19.86 4.36 3.54
N ALA A 164 19.76 3.60 4.63
CA ALA A 164 18.56 2.83 4.94
C ALA A 164 17.34 3.73 5.22
N ILE A 165 17.53 4.84 5.94
CA ILE A 165 16.46 5.84 6.16
C ILE A 165 16.07 6.51 4.85
N ALA A 166 17.05 6.96 4.04
CA ALA A 166 16.79 7.59 2.76
C ALA A 166 16.05 6.65 1.80
N ALA A 167 16.48 5.39 1.71
CA ALA A 167 15.82 4.37 0.88
C ALA A 167 14.38 4.09 1.33
N ALA A 168 14.11 4.07 2.64
CA ALA A 168 12.76 3.91 3.18
C ALA A 168 11.87 5.11 2.81
N ALA A 169 12.38 6.34 2.91
CA ALA A 169 11.66 7.55 2.54
C ALA A 169 11.39 7.58 1.03
N VAL A 170 12.39 7.28 0.20
CA VAL A 170 12.25 7.23 -1.26
C VAL A 170 11.25 6.14 -1.67
N LEU A 171 11.29 4.95 -1.06
CA LEU A 171 10.31 3.89 -1.32
C LEU A 171 8.89 4.34 -0.93
N ALA A 172 8.71 5.00 0.21
CA ALA A 172 7.41 5.50 0.63
C ALA A 172 6.85 6.52 -0.38
N ILE A 173 7.66 7.46 -0.85
CA ILE A 173 7.27 8.43 -1.89
C ILE A 173 6.92 7.69 -3.19
N GLN A 174 7.72 6.71 -3.62
CA GLN A 174 7.47 5.94 -4.83
C GLN A 174 6.14 5.17 -4.76
N ILE A 175 5.83 4.55 -3.60
CA ILE A 175 4.55 3.87 -3.38
C ILE A 175 3.39 4.87 -3.40
N PHE A 176 3.55 6.04 -2.76
CA PHE A 176 2.55 7.11 -2.79
C PHE A 176 2.28 7.57 -4.24
N LEU A 177 3.33 7.84 -5.02
CA LEU A 177 3.19 8.24 -6.42
C LEU A 177 2.50 7.15 -7.26
N GLY A 178 2.78 5.86 -7.03
CA GLY A 178 2.08 4.75 -7.67
C GLY A 178 0.60 4.67 -7.25
N GLY A 179 0.32 4.90 -5.98
CA GLY A 179 -1.05 5.05 -5.48
C GLY A 179 -1.79 6.22 -6.12
N TRP A 180 -1.09 7.34 -6.31
CA TRP A 180 -1.61 8.53 -6.98
C TRP A 180 -1.93 8.27 -8.46
N VAL A 181 -1.05 7.56 -9.19
CA VAL A 181 -1.32 7.08 -10.55
C VAL A 181 -2.60 6.24 -10.59
N SER A 182 -2.71 5.27 -9.69
CA SER A 182 -3.88 4.40 -9.62
C SER A 182 -5.15 5.18 -9.24
N ALA A 183 -5.10 6.02 -8.22
CA ALA A 183 -6.24 6.79 -7.74
C ALA A 183 -6.79 7.76 -8.81
N ASN A 184 -5.94 8.22 -9.74
CA ASN A 184 -6.31 9.12 -10.83
C ASN A 184 -6.58 8.44 -12.18
N TYR A 185 -6.57 7.11 -12.25
CA TYR A 185 -6.68 6.37 -13.52
C TYR A 185 -5.61 6.75 -14.55
N ALA A 186 -4.45 7.21 -14.10
CA ALA A 186 -3.38 7.75 -14.96
C ALA A 186 -2.41 6.68 -15.50
N ALA A 187 -2.64 5.39 -15.23
CA ALA A 187 -1.68 4.31 -15.50
C ALA A 187 -1.30 4.13 -16.98
N LEU A 188 -2.14 4.58 -17.91
CA LEU A 188 -1.90 4.49 -19.36
C LEU A 188 -1.80 5.87 -20.02
N ALA A 189 -1.70 6.97 -19.23
CA ALA A 189 -1.59 8.31 -19.77
C ALA A 189 -0.26 8.57 -20.51
N CYS A 190 0.79 7.80 -20.21
CA CYS A 190 2.00 7.67 -21.02
C CYS A 190 1.98 6.29 -21.72
N PRO A 191 1.53 6.18 -22.98
CA PRO A 191 1.24 4.90 -23.61
C PRO A 191 2.49 4.12 -24.02
N ASN A 192 3.63 4.77 -24.20
CA ASN A 192 4.89 4.16 -24.60
C ASN A 192 5.83 3.90 -23.41
N PHE A 193 6.81 3.01 -23.59
CA PHE A 193 7.88 2.76 -22.63
C PHE A 193 9.21 2.55 -23.36
N PRO A 194 10.30 3.19 -22.92
CA PRO A 194 10.43 4.06 -21.75
C PRO A 194 9.92 5.50 -21.94
N HIS A 195 9.57 5.88 -23.16
CA HIS A 195 9.05 7.21 -23.52
C HIS A 195 7.63 7.44 -22.97
N CYS A 196 7.22 8.71 -22.84
CA CYS A 196 5.83 9.00 -22.43
C CYS A 196 4.86 8.94 -23.62
N ALA A 197 5.19 9.60 -24.73
CA ALA A 197 4.49 9.52 -26.00
C ALA A 197 5.56 9.53 -27.10
N ASP A 198 5.71 10.58 -27.87
CA ASP A 198 6.74 10.74 -28.89
C ASP A 198 8.10 11.16 -28.32
N GLY A 199 8.15 11.57 -27.04
CA GLY A 199 9.35 12.03 -26.32
C GLY A 199 9.53 11.39 -24.95
N TRP A 200 10.67 11.67 -24.32
CA TRP A 200 10.99 11.25 -22.95
C TRP A 200 10.12 11.94 -21.90
N LEU A 201 9.65 13.15 -22.19
CA LEU A 201 8.77 13.96 -21.35
C LEU A 201 7.37 13.99 -21.94
N PRO A 202 6.33 14.23 -21.14
CA PRO A 202 5.03 14.63 -21.64
C PRO A 202 5.17 15.90 -22.49
N GLU A 203 4.35 16.04 -23.53
CA GLU A 203 4.36 17.21 -24.41
C GLU A 203 4.18 18.53 -23.64
N THR A 204 3.27 18.48 -22.66
CA THR A 204 3.03 19.58 -21.72
C THR A 204 2.94 19.03 -20.30
N MET A 205 3.68 19.62 -19.36
CA MET A 205 3.60 19.26 -17.94
C MET A 205 2.70 20.24 -17.20
N THR A 206 1.68 19.70 -16.52
CA THR A 206 0.77 20.49 -15.66
C THR A 206 0.69 19.81 -14.28
N TRP A 207 0.70 20.63 -13.22
CA TRP A 207 0.75 20.13 -11.85
C TRP A 207 -0.61 20.14 -11.15
N GLU A 208 -1.67 20.57 -11.83
CA GLU A 208 -3.04 20.62 -11.31
C GLU A 208 -3.54 19.25 -10.84
N GLY A 209 -3.09 18.17 -11.49
CA GLY A 209 -3.39 16.81 -11.10
C GLY A 209 -2.88 16.41 -9.70
N TYR A 210 -1.99 17.21 -9.10
CA TYR A 210 -1.47 17.00 -7.74
C TYR A 210 -2.17 17.85 -6.67
N ALA A 211 -3.19 18.63 -7.01
CA ALA A 211 -3.96 19.37 -6.03
C ALA A 211 -4.70 18.40 -5.08
N PRO A 212 -4.44 18.44 -3.75
CA PRO A 212 -4.91 17.39 -2.85
C PRO A 212 -6.42 17.45 -2.56
N GLY A 213 -7.03 18.62 -2.69
CA GLY A 213 -8.44 18.84 -2.37
C GLY A 213 -9.41 18.63 -3.53
N ARG A 214 -8.94 18.27 -4.72
CA ARG A 214 -9.80 18.06 -5.87
C ARG A 214 -10.56 16.73 -5.82
N ASP A 215 -11.71 16.71 -6.44
CA ASP A 215 -12.49 15.50 -6.63
C ASP A 215 -11.89 14.60 -7.73
N LEU A 216 -12.31 13.35 -7.76
CA LEU A 216 -11.85 12.41 -8.76
C LEU A 216 -12.31 12.90 -10.17
N HIS A 217 -11.40 12.82 -11.13
CA HIS A 217 -11.59 13.25 -12.52
C HIS A 217 -11.75 14.76 -12.74
N LEU A 218 -11.78 15.58 -11.69
CA LEU A 218 -11.93 17.03 -11.80
C LEU A 218 -10.61 17.74 -11.41
N ASP A 219 -10.41 18.93 -11.95
CA ASP A 219 -9.42 19.88 -11.48
C ASP A 219 -9.94 20.67 -10.26
N THR A 220 -9.21 21.69 -9.82
CA THR A 220 -9.61 22.55 -8.68
C THR A 220 -10.73 23.52 -9.01
N ALA A 221 -11.04 23.75 -10.29
CA ALA A 221 -12.13 24.58 -10.76
C ALA A 221 -13.41 23.76 -11.06
N GLY A 222 -13.36 22.43 -10.91
CA GLY A 222 -14.48 21.51 -11.21
C GLY A 222 -14.59 21.15 -12.69
N ALA A 223 -13.59 21.47 -13.52
CA ALA A 223 -13.54 21.02 -14.91
C ALA A 223 -12.88 19.63 -15.01
N PRO A 224 -13.15 18.85 -16.08
CA PRO A 224 -12.52 17.55 -16.29
C PRO A 224 -10.98 17.65 -16.31
N LEU A 225 -10.31 16.81 -15.53
CA LEU A 225 -8.85 16.76 -15.46
C LEU A 225 -8.25 16.38 -16.82
N GLY A 226 -7.46 17.26 -17.40
CA GLY A 226 -6.92 17.11 -18.75
C GLY A 226 -5.88 15.98 -18.86
N HIS A 227 -5.72 15.43 -20.08
CA HIS A 227 -4.74 14.37 -20.37
C HIS A 227 -3.30 14.75 -19.96
N HIS A 228 -2.89 16.00 -20.15
CA HIS A 228 -1.56 16.49 -19.77
C HIS A 228 -1.29 16.36 -18.27
N ALA A 229 -2.31 16.58 -17.41
CA ALA A 229 -2.19 16.37 -15.97
C ALA A 229 -2.02 14.88 -15.63
N LEU A 230 -2.79 13.99 -16.27
CA LEU A 230 -2.66 12.54 -16.09
C LEU A 230 -1.30 12.04 -16.58
N ALA A 231 -0.82 12.54 -17.73
CA ALA A 231 0.50 12.20 -18.25
C ALA A 231 1.64 12.69 -17.31
N THR A 232 1.49 13.88 -16.73
CA THR A 232 2.42 14.39 -15.72
C THR A 232 2.46 13.50 -14.47
N ILE A 233 1.31 13.08 -13.97
CA ILE A 233 1.21 12.13 -12.84
C ILE A 233 1.95 10.83 -13.15
N HIS A 234 1.68 10.22 -14.31
CA HIS A 234 2.29 8.96 -14.70
C HIS A 234 3.81 9.09 -14.90
N TRP A 235 4.23 10.15 -15.61
CA TRP A 235 5.64 10.42 -15.85
C TRP A 235 6.43 10.65 -14.56
N THR A 236 5.89 11.41 -13.61
CA THR A 236 6.52 11.68 -12.31
C THR A 236 6.78 10.37 -11.55
N HIS A 237 5.80 9.44 -11.54
CA HIS A 237 5.98 8.12 -10.93
C HIS A 237 7.11 7.33 -11.60
N ARG A 238 7.22 7.36 -12.94
CA ARG A 238 8.30 6.68 -13.68
C ARG A 238 9.67 7.32 -13.41
N ALA A 239 9.74 8.66 -13.44
CA ALA A 239 10.98 9.39 -13.18
C ALA A 239 11.50 9.12 -11.76
N PHE A 240 10.59 9.11 -10.77
CA PHE A 240 10.96 8.84 -9.39
C PHE A 240 11.34 7.36 -9.15
N ALA A 241 10.88 6.44 -10.00
CA ALA A 241 11.30 5.04 -9.96
C ALA A 241 12.82 4.87 -10.18
N ILE A 242 13.45 5.77 -10.95
CA ILE A 242 14.91 5.79 -11.14
C ILE A 242 15.61 6.11 -9.81
N ALA A 243 15.14 7.11 -9.08
CA ALA A 243 15.67 7.45 -7.76
C ALA A 243 15.49 6.29 -6.77
N ALA A 244 14.33 5.63 -6.79
CA ALA A 244 14.06 4.46 -5.98
C ALA A 244 15.00 3.29 -6.34
N PHE A 245 15.19 3.02 -7.63
CA PHE A 245 16.11 1.97 -8.08
C PHE A 245 17.55 2.22 -7.64
N VAL A 246 18.06 3.44 -7.78
CA VAL A 246 19.43 3.80 -7.38
C VAL A 246 19.61 3.73 -5.87
N THR A 247 18.69 4.28 -5.08
CA THR A 247 18.83 4.33 -3.62
C THR A 247 18.67 2.95 -2.97
N LEU A 248 17.67 2.17 -3.38
CA LEU A 248 17.47 0.81 -2.88
C LEU A 248 18.54 -0.16 -3.40
N GLY A 249 18.96 -0.01 -4.65
CA GLY A 249 20.07 -0.78 -5.22
C GLY A 249 21.39 -0.52 -4.49
N GLY A 250 21.68 0.76 -4.19
CA GLY A 250 22.83 1.18 -3.41
C GLY A 250 22.78 0.67 -1.96
N LEU A 251 21.62 0.69 -1.31
CA LEU A 251 21.42 0.08 0.01
C LEU A 251 21.75 -1.41 -0.03
N GLY A 252 21.28 -2.13 -1.05
CA GLY A 252 21.60 -3.54 -1.26
C GLY A 252 23.12 -3.78 -1.35
N ALA A 253 23.84 -2.94 -2.09
CA ALA A 253 25.31 -3.03 -2.21
C ALA A 253 26.03 -2.78 -0.88
N LEU A 254 25.56 -1.81 -0.07
CA LEU A 254 26.10 -1.57 1.26
C LEU A 254 25.87 -2.76 2.21
N LEU A 255 24.66 -3.32 2.22
CA LEU A 255 24.34 -4.51 3.00
C LEU A 255 25.18 -5.72 2.57
N TRP A 256 25.40 -5.90 1.28
CA TRP A 256 26.25 -6.97 0.77
C TRP A 256 27.68 -6.92 1.32
N ARG A 257 28.22 -5.71 1.50
CA ARG A 257 29.57 -5.49 2.09
C ARG A 257 29.64 -5.84 3.58
N THR A 258 28.52 -5.88 4.30
CA THR A 258 28.47 -6.32 5.71
C THR A 258 28.47 -7.85 5.89
N GLY A 259 28.47 -8.61 4.78
CA GLY A 259 28.30 -10.07 4.80
C GLY A 259 26.85 -10.55 4.78
N ALA A 260 25.87 -9.65 4.91
CA ALA A 260 24.48 -10.00 4.71
C ALA A 260 24.23 -10.36 3.23
N ARG A 261 23.68 -11.55 2.96
CA ARG A 261 23.45 -12.03 1.58
C ARG A 261 21.99 -12.08 1.22
N THR A 262 21.14 -12.54 2.13
CA THR A 262 19.71 -12.76 1.87
C THR A 262 18.96 -11.46 1.65
N ALA A 263 19.14 -10.45 2.52
CA ALA A 263 18.41 -9.19 2.44
C ALA A 263 18.68 -8.43 1.12
N PRO A 264 19.94 -8.21 0.69
CA PRO A 264 20.21 -7.55 -0.59
C PRO A 264 19.76 -8.40 -1.78
N ALA A 265 19.85 -9.72 -1.75
CA ALA A 265 19.37 -10.57 -2.84
C ALA A 265 17.86 -10.45 -3.03
N VAL A 266 17.07 -10.52 -1.93
CA VAL A 266 15.62 -10.29 -1.97
C VAL A 266 15.29 -8.90 -2.49
N LEU A 267 15.99 -7.87 -1.99
CA LEU A 267 15.77 -6.48 -2.40
C LEU A 267 15.99 -6.29 -3.90
N TRP A 268 17.11 -6.78 -4.45
CA TRP A 268 17.42 -6.65 -5.87
C TRP A 268 16.46 -7.46 -6.76
N THR A 269 16.08 -8.66 -6.33
CA THR A 269 15.08 -9.47 -7.06
C THR A 269 13.74 -8.75 -7.14
N LEU A 270 13.28 -8.19 -6.02
CA LEU A 270 12.03 -7.42 -5.99
C LEU A 270 12.11 -6.14 -6.82
N LEU A 271 13.25 -5.43 -6.80
CA LEU A 271 13.45 -4.24 -7.64
C LEU A 271 13.39 -4.58 -9.13
N ALA A 272 14.08 -5.65 -9.56
CA ALA A 272 14.03 -6.11 -10.94
C ALA A 272 12.60 -6.50 -11.34
N ALA A 273 11.91 -7.27 -10.51
CA ALA A 273 10.52 -7.67 -10.75
C ALA A 273 9.57 -6.46 -10.86
N GLN A 274 9.72 -5.45 -9.97
CA GLN A 274 8.91 -4.24 -10.00
C GLN A 274 9.11 -3.43 -11.28
N THR A 275 10.35 -3.29 -11.74
CA THR A 275 10.67 -2.58 -12.98
C THR A 275 10.04 -3.30 -14.18
N MET A 276 10.17 -4.64 -14.23
CA MET A 276 9.57 -5.45 -15.29
C MET A 276 8.04 -5.36 -15.29
N LEU A 277 7.40 -5.51 -14.12
CA LEU A 277 5.94 -5.42 -13.99
C LEU A 277 5.43 -4.02 -14.35
N GLY A 278 6.18 -2.96 -13.99
CA GLY A 278 5.85 -1.60 -14.39
C GLY A 278 5.89 -1.41 -15.91
N ALA A 279 6.89 -1.97 -16.59
CA ALA A 279 6.98 -1.95 -18.05
C ALA A 279 5.83 -2.76 -18.70
N VAL A 280 5.53 -3.96 -18.17
CA VAL A 280 4.43 -4.81 -18.65
C VAL A 280 3.08 -4.12 -18.49
N ASN A 281 2.85 -3.41 -17.37
CA ASN A 281 1.61 -2.66 -17.15
C ASN A 281 1.34 -1.66 -18.29
N VAL A 282 2.37 -1.01 -18.79
CA VAL A 282 2.23 -0.04 -19.89
C VAL A 282 2.11 -0.76 -21.23
N LEU A 283 3.06 -1.63 -21.55
CA LEU A 283 3.19 -2.26 -22.88
C LEU A 283 2.04 -3.23 -23.19
N ALA A 284 1.45 -3.85 -22.16
CA ALA A 284 0.33 -4.79 -22.29
C ALA A 284 -1.04 -4.20 -21.95
N GLY A 285 -1.17 -2.87 -21.78
CA GLY A 285 -2.45 -2.21 -21.54
C GLY A 285 -3.05 -2.50 -20.15
N LEU A 286 -2.22 -2.56 -19.11
CA LEU A 286 -2.60 -2.73 -17.72
C LEU A 286 -3.37 -4.05 -17.43
N PRO A 287 -2.83 -5.23 -17.77
CA PRO A 287 -3.52 -6.47 -17.46
C PRO A 287 -3.64 -6.66 -15.95
N MET A 288 -4.81 -7.15 -15.51
CA MET A 288 -5.16 -7.29 -14.08
C MET A 288 -4.08 -8.01 -13.27
N TRP A 289 -3.56 -9.13 -13.79
CA TRP A 289 -2.54 -9.92 -13.10
C TRP A 289 -1.24 -9.14 -12.90
N SER A 290 -0.81 -8.34 -13.89
CA SER A 290 0.43 -7.55 -13.79
C SER A 290 0.24 -6.38 -12.83
N ALA A 291 -0.89 -5.67 -12.89
CA ALA A 291 -1.21 -4.58 -12.00
C ALA A 291 -1.29 -5.04 -10.52
N LEU A 292 -1.96 -6.18 -10.26
CA LEU A 292 -2.00 -6.78 -8.91
C LEU A 292 -0.61 -7.22 -8.44
N SER A 293 0.17 -7.87 -9.30
CA SER A 293 1.54 -8.29 -8.98
C SER A 293 2.45 -7.10 -8.70
N HIS A 294 2.26 -5.97 -9.39
CA HIS A 294 3.01 -4.73 -9.16
C HIS A 294 2.67 -4.13 -7.79
N VAL A 295 1.40 -4.11 -7.37
CA VAL A 295 1.01 -3.70 -6.00
C VAL A 295 1.56 -4.68 -4.96
N GLY A 296 1.47 -5.98 -5.22
CA GLY A 296 2.03 -7.02 -4.34
C GLY A 296 3.54 -6.90 -4.17
N GLY A 297 4.27 -6.64 -5.25
CA GLY A 297 5.72 -6.41 -5.22
C GLY A 297 6.08 -5.14 -4.44
N ALA A 298 5.28 -4.06 -4.53
CA ALA A 298 5.46 -2.86 -3.72
C ALA A 298 5.25 -3.16 -2.21
N ALA A 299 4.25 -3.98 -1.86
CA ALA A 299 4.03 -4.42 -0.48
C ALA A 299 5.18 -5.31 0.03
N LEU A 300 5.72 -6.21 -0.79
CA LEU A 300 6.90 -7.01 -0.46
C LEU A 300 8.16 -6.15 -0.31
N LEU A 301 8.34 -5.12 -1.12
CA LEU A 301 9.43 -4.15 -0.95
C LEU A 301 9.29 -3.36 0.36
N ALA A 302 8.08 -2.92 0.72
CA ALA A 302 7.81 -2.25 2.01
C ALA A 302 8.11 -3.18 3.20
N ALA A 303 7.70 -4.44 3.13
CA ALA A 303 8.01 -5.46 4.13
C ALA A 303 9.52 -5.75 4.22
N THR A 304 10.20 -5.88 3.07
CA THR A 304 11.66 -6.08 3.01
C THR A 304 12.41 -4.89 3.59
N MET A 305 11.96 -3.67 3.29
CA MET A 305 12.55 -2.45 3.85
C MET A 305 12.38 -2.39 5.37
N ALA A 306 11.19 -2.73 5.88
CA ALA A 306 10.94 -2.82 7.32
C ALA A 306 11.82 -3.89 8.00
N TRP A 307 12.01 -5.03 7.35
CA TRP A 307 12.94 -6.07 7.80
C TRP A 307 14.39 -5.58 7.83
N ILE A 308 14.86 -4.88 6.80
CA ILE A 308 16.20 -4.26 6.75
C ILE A 308 16.36 -3.21 7.85
N LEU A 309 15.36 -2.34 8.05
CA LEU A 309 15.40 -1.37 9.14
C LEU A 309 15.49 -2.03 10.52
N ALA A 310 14.80 -3.17 10.71
CA ALA A 310 14.93 -3.95 11.94
C ALA A 310 16.33 -4.55 12.11
N MET A 311 16.98 -5.00 11.02
CA MET A 311 18.39 -5.48 11.06
C MET A 311 19.38 -4.36 11.43
N VAL A 312 19.12 -3.14 10.96
CA VAL A 312 20.05 -2.00 11.10
C VAL A 312 19.88 -1.27 12.43
N PHE A 313 18.64 -1.16 12.94
CA PHE A 313 18.32 -0.26 14.06
C PHE A 313 17.87 -0.95 15.34
N ARG A 314 17.47 -2.25 15.31
CA ARG A 314 17.07 -2.92 16.57
C ARG A 314 18.27 -3.45 17.33
N PRO A 315 18.36 -3.16 18.64
CA PRO A 315 19.34 -3.79 19.52
C PRO A 315 19.15 -5.31 19.58
N PRO A 316 20.21 -6.09 19.77
CA PRO A 316 20.15 -7.56 19.88
C PRO A 316 19.19 -8.07 20.97
N ASP A 317 19.06 -7.34 22.07
CA ASP A 317 18.36 -7.78 23.29
C ASP A 317 16.83 -7.63 23.23
N MET A 318 16.29 -6.83 22.28
CA MET A 318 14.84 -6.63 22.16
C MET A 318 14.06 -7.83 21.58
N ASN A 319 14.74 -8.90 21.21
CA ASN A 319 14.07 -10.15 20.77
C ASN A 319 13.55 -11.00 21.96
N SER A 320 13.94 -10.68 23.20
CA SER A 320 13.50 -11.38 24.43
C SER A 320 12.12 -10.91 24.92
N ASP A 321 11.72 -9.66 24.63
CA ASP A 321 10.56 -9.00 25.26
C ASP A 321 9.20 -9.46 24.73
N MET A 322 9.16 -10.32 23.70
CA MET A 322 7.92 -10.88 23.14
C MET A 322 7.89 -12.43 23.19
N ARG A 323 8.65 -13.04 24.10
CA ARG A 323 8.57 -14.50 24.32
C ARG A 323 7.37 -14.89 25.13
#